data_ef8ebf475fdcb7233f4b2ae38376c924
#
_entry.id   ef8ebf475fdcb7233f4b2ae38376c924
#
_cell.length_a   1.000
_cell.length_b   1.000
_cell.length_c   1.000
_cell.angle_alpha   90.00
_cell.angle_beta   90.00
_cell.angle_gamma   90.00
#
_symmetry.space_group_name_H-M   'P 1'
#
loop_
_entity.id
_entity.type
_entity.pdbx_description
1 polymer ?
#
loop_
_entity_poly.entity_id
_entity_poly.type
_entity_poly.pdbx_seq_one_letter_code
_entity_poly.pdbx_strand_id
1 'polypeptide(L)'
;MTYKVTLNEHLETLDQNSQVSEIEMESLKRRVSNKFKDCGYKEGSKDPTLVAEYINMIFKTQDYRCTHWIRVKEGQLNGVWNRPAKGYRNWKSKEVKYEIDHVHPRNAGGIDDLKNFQFLSANANQFVKCSLTYDDLLKRVDLSGRLKRRIRTVLRRRAKLFHSKKWTSFETRLNATK
;
A
#
# COMPACT_ATOMS: atom_id res chain seq x y z
N MET A 1 -4.78 -28.74 -9.87
CA MET A 1 -6.21 -28.74 -10.07
C MET A 1 -6.99 -27.83 -9.12
N THR A 2 -6.47 -27.36 -8.04
CA THR A 2 -7.15 -26.61 -6.99
C THR A 2 -6.96 -25.07 -7.08
N TYR A 3 -6.13 -24.59 -7.98
CA TYR A 3 -5.76 -23.17 -8.05
C TYR A 3 -6.88 -22.24 -8.57
N LYS A 4 -7.75 -22.70 -9.45
CA LYS A 4 -8.80 -21.86 -10.05
C LYS A 4 -9.92 -21.46 -9.08
N VAL A 5 -10.38 -22.41 -8.26
CA VAL A 5 -11.46 -22.15 -7.28
C VAL A 5 -10.98 -21.26 -6.16
N THR A 6 -9.78 -21.54 -5.67
CA THR A 6 -9.12 -20.79 -4.61
C THR A 6 -8.82 -19.34 -4.98
N LEU A 7 -8.60 -19.10 -6.24
CA LEU A 7 -8.29 -17.81 -6.84
C LEU A 7 -9.51 -16.89 -6.88
N ASN A 8 -10.65 -17.42 -7.30
CA ASN A 8 -11.91 -16.69 -7.32
C ASN A 8 -12.33 -16.26 -5.91
N GLU A 9 -12.23 -17.18 -4.92
CA GLU A 9 -12.51 -16.87 -3.53
C GLU A 9 -11.60 -15.78 -2.96
N HIS A 10 -10.33 -15.76 -3.36
CA HIS A 10 -9.40 -14.72 -2.92
C HIS A 10 -9.70 -13.36 -3.56
N LEU A 11 -10.10 -13.33 -4.83
CA LEU A 11 -10.49 -12.11 -5.54
C LEU A 11 -11.82 -11.56 -5.05
N GLU A 12 -12.80 -12.42 -4.79
CA GLU A 12 -14.06 -12.04 -4.16
C GLU A 12 -13.82 -11.47 -2.77
N THR A 13 -12.90 -12.06 -2.01
CA THR A 13 -12.48 -11.56 -0.70
C THR A 13 -11.79 -10.21 -0.80
N LEU A 14 -10.92 -10.00 -1.78
CA LEU A 14 -10.28 -8.72 -2.05
C LEU A 14 -11.29 -7.65 -2.48
N ASP A 15 -12.31 -8.00 -3.24
CA ASP A 15 -13.35 -7.05 -3.66
C ASP A 15 -14.31 -6.72 -2.51
N GLN A 16 -14.69 -7.69 -1.69
CA GLN A 16 -15.59 -7.51 -0.55
C GLN A 16 -14.94 -6.79 0.62
N ASN A 17 -13.67 -7.07 0.92
CA ASN A 17 -12.91 -6.53 2.06
C ASN A 17 -11.74 -5.64 1.60
N SER A 18 -11.91 -4.89 0.53
CA SER A 18 -10.86 -4.05 -0.04
C SER A 18 -10.46 -2.86 0.83
N GLN A 19 -11.25 -2.53 1.85
CA GLN A 19 -10.93 -1.51 2.84
C GLN A 19 -10.13 -2.12 3.99
N VAL A 20 -9.29 -1.29 4.61
CA VAL A 20 -8.51 -1.70 5.77
C VAL A 20 -9.45 -1.94 6.96
N SER A 21 -9.33 -3.10 7.60
CA SER A 21 -10.07 -3.42 8.85
C SER A 21 -9.49 -2.65 10.04
N GLU A 22 -10.28 -2.54 11.12
CA GLU A 22 -9.80 -1.91 12.38
C GLU A 22 -8.60 -2.66 12.96
N ILE A 23 -8.62 -3.99 12.95
CA ILE A 23 -7.52 -4.84 13.43
C ILE A 23 -6.25 -4.59 12.61
N GLU A 24 -6.38 -4.54 11.29
CA GLU A 24 -5.23 -4.25 10.43
C GLU A 24 -4.76 -2.81 10.59
N MET A 25 -5.66 -1.85 10.83
CA MET A 25 -5.30 -0.46 11.11
C MET A 25 -4.44 -0.35 12.38
N GLU A 26 -4.79 -1.05 13.45
CA GLU A 26 -3.98 -1.09 14.69
C GLU A 26 -2.60 -1.73 14.45
N SER A 27 -2.57 -2.84 13.70
CA SER A 27 -1.32 -3.45 13.29
C SER A 27 -0.45 -2.49 12.46
N LEU A 28 -1.09 -1.72 11.57
CA LEU A 28 -0.41 -0.75 10.72
C LEU A 28 0.15 0.42 11.53
N LYS A 29 -0.58 0.94 12.52
CA LYS A 29 -0.11 2.00 13.41
C LYS A 29 1.22 1.64 14.07
N ARG A 30 1.35 0.43 14.61
CA ARG A 30 2.60 -0.05 15.23
C ARG A 30 3.75 -0.10 14.21
N ARG A 31 3.49 -0.60 13.00
CA ARG A 31 4.52 -0.71 11.95
C ARG A 31 4.93 0.67 11.41
N VAL A 32 3.99 1.59 11.25
CA VAL A 32 4.25 2.97 10.84
C VAL A 32 5.02 3.74 11.92
N SER A 33 4.69 3.52 13.19
CA SER A 33 5.48 4.07 14.31
C SER A 33 6.96 3.68 14.20
N ASN A 34 7.26 2.42 13.86
CA ASN A 34 8.65 2.00 13.62
C ASN A 34 9.27 2.72 12.43
N LYS A 35 8.50 2.96 11.36
CA LYS A 35 9.00 3.74 10.21
C LYS A 35 9.28 5.20 10.54
N PHE A 36 8.53 5.81 11.45
CA PHE A 36 8.86 7.14 11.98
C PHE A 36 10.24 7.13 12.67
N LYS A 37 10.52 6.11 13.48
CA LYS A 37 11.84 5.95 14.11
C LYS A 37 12.96 5.79 13.07
N ASP A 38 12.74 4.94 12.07
CA ASP A 38 13.71 4.70 10.99
C ASP A 38 14.00 5.99 10.20
N CYS A 39 13.03 6.89 10.09
CA CYS A 39 13.17 8.22 9.48
C CYS A 39 13.70 9.32 10.43
N GLY A 40 14.09 8.97 11.67
CA GLY A 40 14.65 9.91 12.63
C GLY A 40 13.65 10.64 13.52
N TYR A 41 12.36 10.32 13.45
CA TYR A 41 11.29 10.94 14.26
C TYR A 41 10.97 10.11 15.51
N LYS A 42 11.92 10.00 16.43
CA LYS A 42 11.81 9.13 17.62
C LYS A 42 10.62 9.53 18.51
N GLU A 43 10.48 10.81 18.85
CA GLU A 43 9.38 11.27 19.69
C GLU A 43 8.05 11.25 18.92
N GLY A 44 8.03 11.65 17.65
CA GLY A 44 6.84 11.56 16.81
C GLY A 44 6.31 10.14 16.66
N SER A 45 7.19 9.13 16.75
CA SER A 45 6.79 7.73 16.72
C SER A 45 5.95 7.29 17.94
N LYS A 46 6.04 8.03 19.03
CA LYS A 46 5.28 7.81 20.28
C LYS A 46 3.94 8.55 20.29
N ASP A 47 3.75 9.47 19.36
CA ASP A 47 2.49 10.23 19.24
C ASP A 47 1.49 9.46 18.35
N PRO A 48 0.45 8.84 18.94
CA PRO A 48 -0.53 8.07 18.21
C PRO A 48 -1.34 8.95 17.23
N THR A 49 -1.47 10.24 17.51
CA THR A 49 -2.20 11.19 16.66
C THR A 49 -1.44 11.45 15.37
N LEU A 50 -0.13 11.73 15.46
CA LEU A 50 0.72 11.93 14.28
C LEU A 50 0.79 10.66 13.42
N VAL A 51 0.93 9.49 14.05
CA VAL A 51 0.95 8.20 13.35
C VAL A 51 -0.38 7.95 12.62
N ALA A 52 -1.50 8.14 13.30
CA ALA A 52 -2.83 7.95 12.71
C ALA A 52 -3.10 8.96 11.58
N GLU A 53 -2.72 10.22 11.76
CA GLU A 53 -2.88 11.25 10.74
C GLU A 53 -2.07 10.93 9.48
N TYR A 54 -0.83 10.49 9.62
CA TYR A 54 0.00 10.04 8.51
C TYR A 54 -0.66 8.90 7.74
N ILE A 55 -1.09 7.85 8.45
CA ILE A 55 -1.74 6.69 7.83
C ILE A 55 -2.98 7.14 7.05
N ASN A 56 -3.82 7.96 7.65
CA ASN A 56 -5.04 8.47 7.01
C ASN A 56 -4.72 9.33 5.76
N MET A 57 -3.70 10.17 5.81
CA MET A 57 -3.30 10.96 4.64
C MET A 57 -2.85 10.08 3.48
N ILE A 58 -2.02 9.07 3.74
CA ILE A 58 -1.55 8.14 2.70
C ILE A 58 -2.72 7.30 2.16
N PHE A 59 -3.52 6.67 3.03
CA PHE A 59 -4.67 5.88 2.60
C PHE A 59 -5.72 6.70 1.84
N LYS A 60 -5.92 7.97 2.18
CA LYS A 60 -6.83 8.83 1.42
C LYS A 60 -6.40 8.97 -0.04
N THR A 61 -5.10 8.98 -0.32
CA THR A 61 -4.61 8.97 -1.72
C THR A 61 -4.93 7.67 -2.44
N GLN A 62 -5.13 6.59 -1.69
CA GLN A 62 -5.37 5.22 -2.15
C GLN A 62 -6.86 4.81 -2.04
N ASP A 63 -7.78 5.71 -1.68
CA ASP A 63 -9.19 5.42 -1.39
C ASP A 63 -9.36 4.33 -0.30
N TYR A 64 -8.49 4.33 0.71
CA TYR A 64 -8.41 3.33 1.80
C TYR A 64 -8.28 1.88 1.32
N ARG A 65 -7.61 1.68 0.17
CA ARG A 65 -7.39 0.39 -0.49
C ARG A 65 -5.94 0.27 -0.94
N CYS A 66 -5.54 -0.92 -1.33
CA CYS A 66 -4.22 -1.11 -1.95
C CYS A 66 -4.05 -0.20 -3.18
N THR A 67 -2.85 0.35 -3.37
CA THR A 67 -2.53 1.13 -4.58
C THR A 67 -2.83 0.34 -5.85
N HIS A 68 -2.64 -0.99 -5.83
CA HIS A 68 -2.89 -1.87 -6.96
C HIS A 68 -4.30 -2.46 -6.99
N TRP A 69 -5.21 -1.97 -6.14
CA TRP A 69 -6.57 -2.47 -6.15
C TRP A 69 -7.32 -2.06 -7.41
N ILE A 70 -7.96 -3.02 -8.02
CA ILE A 70 -8.94 -2.82 -9.10
C ILE A 70 -10.16 -3.68 -8.82
N ARG A 71 -11.33 -3.16 -9.16
CA ARG A 71 -12.55 -3.96 -9.17
C ARG A 71 -12.48 -4.94 -10.33
N VAL A 72 -12.56 -6.23 -10.02
CA VAL A 72 -12.60 -7.30 -11.02
C VAL A 72 -14.03 -7.75 -11.17
N LYS A 73 -14.54 -7.82 -12.39
CA LYS A 73 -15.81 -8.48 -12.67
C LYS A 73 -15.59 -9.99 -12.65
N GLU A 74 -16.61 -10.72 -12.19
CA GLU A 74 -16.61 -12.17 -12.18
C GLU A 74 -16.12 -12.73 -13.54
N GLY A 75 -15.17 -13.65 -13.50
CA GLY A 75 -14.56 -14.23 -14.70
C GLY A 75 -13.40 -13.44 -15.35
N GLN A 76 -13.08 -12.24 -14.89
CA GLN A 76 -11.98 -11.44 -15.43
C GLN A 76 -10.73 -11.51 -14.53
N LEU A 77 -9.99 -12.59 -14.63
CA LEU A 77 -8.75 -12.78 -13.88
C LEU A 77 -7.54 -12.23 -14.63
N ASN A 78 -6.88 -11.22 -14.08
CA ASN A 78 -5.52 -10.91 -14.48
C ASN A 78 -4.55 -11.84 -13.75
N GLY A 79 -3.80 -12.65 -14.49
CA GLY A 79 -2.95 -13.72 -13.97
C GLY A 79 -1.96 -13.33 -12.87
N VAL A 80 -1.64 -12.05 -12.72
CA VAL A 80 -0.67 -11.54 -11.75
C VAL A 80 -1.26 -11.41 -10.33
N TRP A 81 -2.57 -11.22 -10.20
CA TRP A 81 -3.27 -11.11 -8.90
C TRP A 81 -3.50 -12.46 -8.23
N ASN A 82 -3.18 -13.51 -8.92
CA ASN A 82 -3.67 -14.85 -8.68
C ASN A 82 -2.74 -15.71 -7.82
N ARG A 83 -1.67 -15.14 -7.26
CA ARG A 83 -0.74 -15.88 -6.44
C ARG A 83 -0.91 -15.49 -4.98
N PRO A 84 -1.09 -16.45 -4.06
CA PRO A 84 -1.09 -16.16 -2.62
C PRO A 84 0.26 -15.58 -2.24
N ALA A 85 0.26 -14.60 -1.35
CA ALA A 85 1.49 -14.02 -0.84
C ALA A 85 2.32 -15.08 -0.11
N LYS A 86 3.62 -15.10 -0.39
CA LYS A 86 4.57 -16.02 0.24
C LYS A 86 4.61 -15.75 1.74
N GLY A 87 4.42 -16.78 2.57
CA GLY A 87 4.37 -16.65 4.03
C GLY A 87 2.96 -16.48 4.61
N TYR A 88 1.94 -16.27 3.81
CA TYR A 88 0.55 -16.31 4.26
C TYR A 88 0.08 -17.76 4.40
N ARG A 89 0.07 -18.27 5.62
CA ARG A 89 -0.46 -19.59 5.92
C ARG A 89 -1.97 -19.67 5.75
N ASN A 90 -2.66 -18.54 5.74
CA ASN A 90 -4.11 -18.47 5.69
C ASN A 90 -4.58 -17.44 4.65
N TRP A 91 -4.28 -17.69 3.37
CA TRP A 91 -4.77 -16.89 2.25
C TRP A 91 -6.31 -16.93 2.09
N LYS A 92 -7.00 -17.84 2.79
CA LYS A 92 -8.46 -17.86 2.98
C LYS A 92 -8.95 -16.82 3.98
N SER A 93 -8.03 -16.11 4.67
CA SER A 93 -8.39 -15.00 5.54
C SER A 93 -9.11 -13.93 4.73
N LYS A 94 -10.32 -13.60 5.14
CA LYS A 94 -11.12 -12.52 4.52
C LYS A 94 -10.54 -11.13 4.74
N GLU A 95 -9.41 -11.00 5.42
CA GLU A 95 -8.78 -9.73 5.75
C GLU A 95 -7.62 -9.42 4.80
N VAL A 96 -7.66 -8.23 4.22
CA VAL A 96 -6.54 -7.70 3.45
C VAL A 96 -5.47 -7.22 4.41
N LYS A 97 -4.32 -7.89 4.42
CA LYS A 97 -3.14 -7.42 5.15
C LYS A 97 -2.32 -6.50 4.28
N TYR A 98 -1.93 -5.37 4.86
CA TYR A 98 -1.13 -4.37 4.20
C TYR A 98 0.33 -4.46 4.61
N GLU A 99 1.20 -4.27 3.64
CA GLU A 99 2.65 -4.09 3.85
C GLU A 99 3.01 -2.63 3.56
N ILE A 100 3.99 -2.11 4.31
CA ILE A 100 4.57 -0.80 4.04
C ILE A 100 5.65 -1.01 3.00
N ASP A 101 5.45 -0.45 1.81
CA ASP A 101 6.37 -0.58 0.69
C ASP A 101 6.93 0.78 0.28
N HIS A 102 8.14 0.78 -0.29
CA HIS A 102 8.74 1.96 -0.88
C HIS A 102 8.17 2.21 -2.27
N VAL A 103 7.62 3.40 -2.51
CA VAL A 103 7.19 3.82 -3.86
C VAL A 103 8.37 3.76 -4.82
N HIS A 104 9.52 4.33 -4.41
CA HIS A 104 10.80 4.14 -5.08
C HIS A 104 11.62 3.14 -4.27
N PRO A 105 11.90 1.94 -4.79
CA PRO A 105 12.48 0.85 -4.02
C PRO A 105 13.95 1.11 -3.67
N ARG A 106 14.41 0.55 -2.54
CA ARG A 106 15.78 0.74 -2.04
C ARG A 106 16.84 0.30 -3.04
N ASN A 107 16.64 -0.81 -3.75
CA ASN A 107 17.56 -1.30 -4.76
C ASN A 107 17.69 -0.39 -6.00
N ALA A 108 16.75 0.55 -6.17
CA ALA A 108 16.79 1.60 -7.19
C ALA A 108 17.20 2.98 -6.63
N GLY A 109 17.73 3.02 -5.40
CA GLY A 109 18.17 4.27 -4.76
C GLY A 109 17.11 4.94 -3.87
N GLY A 110 15.98 4.29 -3.63
CA GLY A 110 14.97 4.82 -2.71
C GLY A 110 15.45 4.84 -1.26
N ILE A 111 15.10 5.88 -0.54
CA ILE A 111 15.47 6.09 0.86
C ILE A 111 14.29 5.88 1.80
N ASP A 112 14.58 5.68 3.08
CA ASP A 112 13.58 5.72 4.15
C ASP A 112 13.14 7.17 4.39
N ASP A 113 12.05 7.54 3.76
CA ASP A 113 11.39 8.83 3.87
C ASP A 113 9.87 8.60 3.92
N LEU A 114 9.17 9.33 4.78
CA LEU A 114 7.72 9.21 4.91
C LEU A 114 6.97 9.53 3.61
N LYS A 115 7.54 10.34 2.72
CA LYS A 115 6.99 10.57 1.38
C LYS A 115 7.22 9.39 0.43
N ASN A 116 8.11 8.47 0.78
CA ASN A 116 8.43 7.30 -0.05
C ASN A 116 7.67 6.02 0.34
N PHE A 117 6.85 6.03 1.41
CA PHE A 117 6.07 4.86 1.80
C PHE A 117 4.65 4.86 1.25
N GLN A 118 4.15 3.68 0.94
CA GLN A 118 2.78 3.38 0.54
C GLN A 118 2.27 2.12 1.22
N PHE A 119 0.98 1.87 1.12
CA PHE A 119 0.37 0.65 1.65
C PHE A 119 -0.09 -0.24 0.50
N LEU A 120 0.52 -1.41 0.41
CA LEU A 120 0.17 -2.44 -0.57
C LEU A 120 -0.39 -3.66 0.15
N SER A 121 -1.36 -4.33 -0.47
CA SER A 121 -1.66 -5.70 -0.05
C SER A 121 -0.40 -6.56 -0.21
N ALA A 122 -0.24 -7.56 0.64
CA ALA A 122 0.93 -8.44 0.59
C ALA A 122 1.10 -9.08 -0.81
N ASN A 123 -0.01 -9.46 -1.45
CA ASN A 123 0.04 -9.99 -2.82
C ASN A 123 0.57 -8.96 -3.82
N ALA A 124 0.08 -7.73 -3.76
CA ALA A 124 0.53 -6.68 -4.67
C ALA A 124 2.00 -6.36 -4.46
N ASN A 125 2.46 -6.34 -3.21
CA ASN A 125 3.86 -6.09 -2.89
C ASN A 125 4.77 -7.22 -3.38
N GLN A 126 4.44 -8.47 -3.04
CA GLN A 126 5.33 -9.60 -3.29
C GLN A 126 5.33 -10.08 -4.75
N PHE A 127 4.21 -9.95 -5.47
CA PHE A 127 4.08 -10.54 -6.81
C PHE A 127 3.89 -9.53 -7.94
N VAL A 128 3.53 -8.30 -7.65
CA VAL A 128 3.31 -7.28 -8.67
C VAL A 128 4.39 -6.22 -8.62
N LYS A 129 4.48 -5.51 -7.49
CA LYS A 129 5.45 -4.42 -7.32
C LYS A 129 6.87 -4.97 -7.13
N CYS A 130 7.03 -5.95 -6.24
CA CYS A 130 8.35 -6.49 -5.91
C CYS A 130 9.36 -5.35 -5.66
N SER A 131 10.49 -5.42 -6.31
CA SER A 131 11.54 -4.40 -6.27
C SER A 131 11.53 -3.46 -7.49
N LEU A 132 10.45 -3.46 -8.28
CA LEU A 132 10.34 -2.63 -9.48
C LEU A 132 10.04 -1.17 -9.13
N THR A 133 10.61 -0.24 -9.89
CA THR A 133 10.12 1.14 -9.93
C THR A 133 8.74 1.18 -10.56
N TYR A 134 7.97 2.25 -10.32
CA TYR A 134 6.70 2.40 -11.02
C TYR A 134 6.88 2.67 -12.51
N ASP A 135 7.99 3.26 -12.92
CA ASP A 135 8.31 3.43 -14.35
C ASP A 135 8.48 2.08 -15.04
N ASP A 136 9.19 1.14 -14.41
CA ASP A 136 9.36 -0.21 -14.95
C ASP A 136 8.05 -1.00 -14.90
N LEU A 137 7.33 -0.91 -13.78
CA LEU A 137 6.07 -1.60 -13.59
C LEU A 137 5.03 -1.18 -14.65
N LEU A 138 4.92 0.12 -14.92
CA LEU A 138 3.96 0.66 -15.88
C LEU A 138 4.29 0.31 -17.34
N LYS A 139 5.53 -0.07 -17.64
CA LYS A 139 5.95 -0.56 -18.98
C LYS A 139 5.55 -2.02 -19.21
N ARG A 140 5.28 -2.80 -18.14
CA ARG A 140 4.95 -4.22 -18.28
C ARG A 140 3.71 -4.42 -19.14
N VAL A 141 3.79 -5.39 -20.06
CA VAL A 141 2.68 -5.73 -20.98
C VAL A 141 1.59 -6.56 -20.33
N ASP A 142 1.95 -7.33 -19.30
CA ASP A 142 1.03 -8.22 -18.57
C ASP A 142 0.11 -7.49 -17.57
N LEU A 143 0.35 -6.19 -17.34
CA LEU A 143 -0.52 -5.38 -16.48
C LEU A 143 -1.67 -4.77 -17.28
N SER A 144 -2.88 -4.95 -16.74
CA SER A 144 -4.08 -4.38 -17.37
C SER A 144 -4.04 -2.84 -17.42
N GLY A 145 -4.65 -2.27 -18.42
CA GLY A 145 -4.80 -0.81 -18.55
C GLY A 145 -5.57 -0.19 -17.36
N ARG A 146 -6.47 -0.93 -16.71
CA ARG A 146 -7.17 -0.49 -15.49
C ARG A 146 -6.20 -0.34 -14.33
N LEU A 147 -5.34 -1.33 -14.11
CA LEU A 147 -4.34 -1.28 -13.05
C LEU A 147 -3.35 -0.13 -13.29
N LYS A 148 -2.86 0.02 -14.51
CA LYS A 148 -1.97 1.15 -14.86
C LYS A 148 -2.63 2.51 -14.59
N ARG A 149 -3.92 2.68 -14.94
CA ARG A 149 -4.67 3.92 -14.61
C ARG A 149 -4.82 4.12 -13.11
N ARG A 150 -5.14 3.07 -12.37
CA ARG A 150 -5.24 3.11 -10.89
C ARG A 150 -3.94 3.59 -10.28
N ILE A 151 -2.82 2.97 -10.62
CA ILE A 151 -1.49 3.33 -10.13
C ILE A 151 -1.19 4.82 -10.43
N ARG A 152 -1.34 5.25 -11.67
CA ARG A 152 -1.12 6.66 -12.05
C ARG A 152 -2.00 7.63 -11.27
N THR A 153 -3.25 7.26 -11.00
CA THR A 153 -4.17 8.08 -10.21
C THR A 153 -3.69 8.22 -8.78
N VAL A 154 -3.26 7.14 -8.14
CA VAL A 154 -2.73 7.17 -6.77
C VAL A 154 -1.44 8.00 -6.72
N LEU A 155 -0.50 7.78 -7.62
CA LEU A 155 0.75 8.55 -7.67
C LEU A 155 0.50 10.06 -7.83
N ARG A 156 -0.45 10.45 -8.69
CA ARG A 156 -0.85 11.85 -8.87
C ARG A 156 -1.47 12.45 -7.60
N ARG A 157 -2.32 11.70 -6.91
CA ARG A 157 -2.93 12.13 -5.64
C ARG A 157 -1.87 12.30 -4.55
N ARG A 158 -0.88 11.39 -4.49
CA ARG A 158 0.25 11.51 -3.57
C ARG A 158 1.07 12.77 -3.86
N ALA A 159 1.40 13.04 -5.11
CA ALA A 159 2.11 14.27 -5.48
C ALA A 159 1.34 15.51 -5.00
N LYS A 160 0.01 15.57 -5.23
CA LYS A 160 -0.83 16.66 -4.73
C LYS A 160 -0.83 16.76 -3.21
N LEU A 161 -0.89 15.62 -2.49
CA LEU A 161 -0.83 15.61 -1.03
C LEU A 161 0.46 16.27 -0.53
N PHE A 162 1.60 15.86 -1.06
CA PHE A 162 2.91 16.34 -0.58
C PHE A 162 3.19 17.82 -0.90
N HIS A 163 2.45 18.40 -1.83
CA HIS A 163 2.45 19.85 -2.12
C HIS A 163 1.32 20.62 -1.42
N SER A 164 0.51 19.96 -0.58
CA SER A 164 -0.63 20.59 0.09
C SER A 164 -0.24 21.28 1.40
N LYS A 165 -1.01 22.30 1.77
CA LYS A 165 -0.92 22.94 3.10
C LYS A 165 -1.08 21.93 4.25
N LYS A 166 -1.93 20.91 4.03
CA LYS A 166 -2.15 19.85 5.02
C LYS A 166 -0.87 19.07 5.30
N TRP A 167 -0.15 18.68 4.26
CA TRP A 167 1.14 17.99 4.42
C TRP A 167 2.18 18.90 5.06
N THR A 168 2.30 20.14 4.62
CA THR A 168 3.24 21.12 5.20
C THR A 168 3.00 21.30 6.70
N SER A 169 1.74 21.45 7.12
CA SER A 169 1.39 21.56 8.54
C SER A 169 1.74 20.31 9.34
N PHE A 170 1.45 19.14 8.79
CA PHE A 170 1.84 17.86 9.40
C PHE A 170 3.37 17.73 9.51
N GLU A 171 4.10 18.00 8.43
CA GLU A 171 5.55 17.91 8.36
C GLU A 171 6.23 18.90 9.35
N THR A 172 5.67 20.10 9.53
CA THR A 172 6.14 21.07 10.53
C THR A 172 6.01 20.51 11.94
N ARG A 173 4.84 19.95 12.30
CA ARG A 173 4.63 19.33 13.62
C ARG A 173 5.54 18.13 13.84
N LEU A 174 5.71 17.31 12.82
CA LEU A 174 6.55 16.14 12.87
C LEU A 174 8.03 16.52 13.03
N ASN A 175 8.51 17.54 12.33
CA ASN A 175 9.88 18.03 12.46
C ASN A 175 10.21 18.57 13.86
N ALA A 176 9.22 19.07 14.58
CA ALA A 176 9.37 19.46 15.98
C ALA A 176 9.60 18.27 16.94
N THR A 177 9.49 17.04 16.45
CA THR A 177 9.67 15.78 17.21
C THR A 177 10.97 15.04 16.88
N LYS A 178 11.89 15.68 16.16
CA LYS A 178 13.23 15.12 15.85
C LYS A 178 14.15 15.09 17.03
#